data_43dd2f8bf078672b2169bdfc122ee633
#
_entry.id   43dd2f8bf078672b2169bdfc122ee633
#
_cell.length_a   1.000
_cell.length_b   1.000
_cell.length_c   1.000
_cell.angle_alpha   90.00
_cell.angle_beta   90.00
_cell.angle_gamma   90.00
#
_symmetry.space_group_name_H-M   'P 1'
#
loop_
_entity.id
_entity.type
_entity.pdbx_description
1 polymer ?
#
loop_
_entity_poly.entity_id
_entity_poly.type
_entity_poly.pdbx_seq_one_letter_code
_entity_poly.pdbx_strand_id
1 'polypeptide(L)'
;MMTKTTETVFQKYEIRKTKNQKSAFIDYVKAVAEENGYACGIQKGLFGSRNIVIGSPEKAKVIYTAHYDTCSMLPFPNFITPKNFLIYLLYQIAILLAIMIPMEICFYGFRFLFSLLPFEPFISLILFLFVCEALLIGLCFFLIAGPANRHTANDNTSGVTTLLDLMISMPEELRDKAAFVFFDLEESGLIGSMSFARKYKKAVRNKPLINFDCVSDGDYILFAVKKSASRYMPLLKEAFQEDSRVSAVDICSKGVFYPSDQANFPRGIGVAALKRTKRGLLYMDRIHTPKDTVYREENIRFLTEGAVRLTQALTK
;
A
#
# COMPACT_ATOMS: atom_id res chain seq x y z
N MET A 1 15.06 1.58 -19.30
CA MET A 1 16.04 0.69 -18.60
C MET A 1 15.87 0.93 -17.12
N MET A 2 15.64 -0.13 -16.34
CA MET A 2 15.49 -0.03 -14.88
C MET A 2 16.71 0.66 -14.25
N THR A 3 16.49 1.42 -13.18
CA THR A 3 17.59 1.96 -12.40
C THR A 3 18.31 0.81 -11.66
N LYS A 4 19.59 1.00 -11.34
CA LYS A 4 20.35 0.03 -10.53
C LYS A 4 19.68 -0.26 -9.19
N THR A 5 19.05 0.76 -8.61
CA THR A 5 18.30 0.66 -7.36
C THR A 5 17.08 -0.24 -7.52
N THR A 6 16.29 -0.03 -8.57
CA THR A 6 15.13 -0.86 -8.91
C THR A 6 15.54 -2.31 -9.14
N GLU A 7 16.58 -2.57 -9.94
CA GLU A 7 17.10 -3.94 -10.16
C GLU A 7 17.51 -4.60 -8.84
N THR A 8 18.19 -3.88 -7.95
CA THR A 8 18.60 -4.38 -6.64
C THR A 8 17.39 -4.75 -5.76
N VAL A 9 16.34 -3.92 -5.76
CA VAL A 9 15.12 -4.21 -5.00
C VAL A 9 14.46 -5.50 -5.50
N PHE A 10 14.30 -5.66 -6.81
CA PHE A 10 13.72 -6.88 -7.38
C PHE A 10 14.55 -8.13 -7.11
N GLN A 11 15.87 -8.05 -7.26
CA GLN A 11 16.74 -9.22 -7.11
C GLN A 11 16.92 -9.67 -5.66
N LYS A 12 16.93 -8.73 -4.70
CA LYS A 12 17.33 -9.03 -3.32
C LYS A 12 16.25 -8.75 -2.29
N TYR A 13 15.32 -7.87 -2.58
CA TYR A 13 14.36 -7.33 -1.62
C TYR A 13 12.90 -7.33 -2.12
N GLU A 14 12.56 -8.15 -3.12
CA GLU A 14 11.18 -8.23 -3.61
C GLU A 14 10.21 -8.67 -2.51
N ILE A 15 10.66 -9.60 -1.63
CA ILE A 15 9.87 -10.08 -0.49
C ILE A 15 10.35 -9.41 0.79
N ARG A 16 9.46 -8.70 1.47
CA ARG A 16 9.72 -7.93 2.71
C ARG A 16 8.66 -8.21 3.78
N LYS A 17 8.42 -9.52 4.06
CA LYS A 17 7.38 -9.98 5.00
C LYS A 17 7.93 -10.30 6.37
N THR A 18 9.01 -11.07 6.44
CA THR A 18 9.61 -11.48 7.72
C THR A 18 10.45 -10.36 8.34
N LYS A 19 10.68 -10.46 9.67
CA LYS A 19 11.52 -9.50 10.39
C LYS A 19 12.92 -9.37 9.79
N ASN A 20 13.54 -10.49 9.37
CA ASN A 20 14.87 -10.50 8.78
C ASN A 20 14.89 -9.85 7.39
N GLN A 21 13.89 -10.16 6.53
CA GLN A 21 13.77 -9.53 5.22
C GLN A 21 13.57 -8.01 5.34
N LYS A 22 12.69 -7.58 6.26
CA LYS A 22 12.48 -6.17 6.55
C LYS A 22 13.73 -5.50 7.10
N SER A 23 14.51 -6.18 7.96
CA SER A 23 15.78 -5.63 8.47
C SER A 23 16.80 -5.42 7.36
N ALA A 24 16.99 -6.41 6.49
CA ALA A 24 17.91 -6.30 5.35
C ALA A 24 17.50 -5.17 4.39
N PHE A 25 16.19 -4.99 4.15
CA PHE A 25 15.69 -3.88 3.35
C PHE A 25 15.90 -2.52 4.02
N ILE A 26 15.66 -2.41 5.33
CA ILE A 26 15.92 -1.19 6.11
C ILE A 26 17.40 -0.77 6.00
N ASP A 27 18.31 -1.74 6.17
CA ASP A 27 19.76 -1.48 6.08
C ASP A 27 20.15 -1.01 4.67
N TYR A 28 19.58 -1.61 3.64
CA TYR A 28 19.76 -1.19 2.25
C TYR A 28 19.27 0.25 2.00
N VAL A 29 18.03 0.56 2.39
CA VAL A 29 17.47 1.92 2.20
C VAL A 29 18.28 2.95 2.96
N LYS A 30 18.73 2.61 4.18
CA LYS A 30 19.59 3.48 4.99
C LYS A 30 20.89 3.80 4.27
N ALA A 31 21.58 2.78 3.75
CA ALA A 31 22.82 2.96 2.98
C ALA A 31 22.60 3.87 1.75
N VAL A 32 21.55 3.60 0.96
CA VAL A 32 21.21 4.43 -0.21
C VAL A 32 20.91 5.88 0.20
N ALA A 33 20.20 6.11 1.29
CA ALA A 33 19.90 7.46 1.78
C ALA A 33 21.17 8.20 2.21
N GLU A 34 22.04 7.55 2.97
CA GLU A 34 23.33 8.11 3.44
C GLU A 34 24.26 8.43 2.27
N GLU A 35 24.37 7.55 1.27
CA GLU A 35 25.15 7.78 0.04
C GLU A 35 24.67 9.00 -0.74
N ASN A 36 23.37 9.33 -0.64
CA ASN A 36 22.78 10.51 -1.30
C ASN A 36 22.68 11.74 -0.38
N GLY A 37 23.35 11.72 0.78
CA GLY A 37 23.46 12.86 1.69
C GLY A 37 22.24 13.14 2.56
N TYR A 38 21.36 12.14 2.74
CA TYR A 38 20.19 12.28 3.61
C TYR A 38 20.44 11.69 5.00
N ALA A 39 19.91 12.34 6.02
CA ALA A 39 19.73 11.73 7.33
C ALA A 39 18.60 10.69 7.26
N CYS A 40 18.87 9.49 7.74
CA CYS A 40 17.91 8.39 7.79
C CYS A 40 17.74 7.88 9.23
N GLY A 41 16.50 7.73 9.67
CA GLY A 41 16.15 7.24 10.99
C GLY A 41 15.03 6.20 10.97
N ILE A 42 14.93 5.41 12.03
CA ILE A 42 13.85 4.44 12.21
C ILE A 42 12.85 4.94 13.24
N GLN A 43 11.62 5.10 12.83
CA GLN A 43 10.51 5.38 13.74
C GLN A 43 9.85 4.05 14.14
N LYS A 44 10.07 3.63 15.39
CA LYS A 44 9.38 2.50 16.00
C LYS A 44 7.97 2.91 16.39
N GLY A 45 7.00 2.05 16.10
CA GLY A 45 5.58 2.29 16.35
C GLY A 45 4.87 1.10 17.00
N LEU A 46 3.54 1.09 16.87
CA LEU A 46 2.68 0.05 17.42
C LEU A 46 3.02 -1.32 16.79
N PHE A 47 2.80 -2.38 17.56
CA PHE A 47 3.02 -3.78 17.16
C PHE A 47 4.43 -4.05 16.59
N GLY A 48 5.43 -3.24 16.99
CA GLY A 48 6.80 -3.39 16.55
C GLY A 48 7.07 -2.88 15.12
N SER A 49 6.17 -2.08 14.55
CA SER A 49 6.37 -1.44 13.24
C SER A 49 7.63 -0.56 13.24
N ARG A 50 8.33 -0.54 12.10
CA ARG A 50 9.62 0.15 11.91
C ARG A 50 9.57 0.99 10.64
N ASN A 51 8.97 2.18 10.70
CA ASN A 51 8.98 3.09 9.57
C ASN A 51 10.38 3.66 9.32
N ILE A 52 10.80 3.71 8.06
CA ILE A 52 12.04 4.36 7.65
C ILE A 52 11.72 5.81 7.34
N VAL A 53 12.39 6.74 7.99
CA VAL A 53 12.15 8.19 7.84
C VAL A 53 13.43 8.83 7.32
N ILE A 54 13.36 9.42 6.14
CA ILE A 54 14.47 10.08 5.44
C ILE A 54 14.18 11.57 5.32
N GLY A 55 15.13 12.39 5.71
CA GLY A 55 14.95 13.84 5.83
C GLY A 55 14.15 14.21 7.09
N SER A 56 13.60 15.43 7.13
CA SER A 56 12.86 15.96 8.28
C SER A 56 11.39 16.21 7.94
N PRO A 57 10.45 15.38 8.43
CA PRO A 57 9.02 15.63 8.26
C PRO A 57 8.56 16.99 8.79
N GLU A 58 9.24 17.55 9.78
CA GLU A 58 8.94 18.86 10.36
C GLU A 58 9.29 19.99 9.40
N LYS A 59 10.47 19.95 8.76
CA LYS A 59 10.98 21.00 7.88
C LYS A 59 10.43 20.90 6.45
N ALA A 60 10.17 19.69 5.98
CA ALA A 60 9.70 19.44 4.63
C ALA A 60 8.42 20.19 4.27
N LYS A 61 8.24 20.55 3.01
CA LYS A 61 7.02 21.14 2.41
C LYS A 61 6.04 20.05 1.96
N VAL A 62 6.55 18.88 1.60
CA VAL A 62 5.81 17.70 1.16
C VAL A 62 6.42 16.45 1.76
N ILE A 63 5.57 15.45 2.00
CA ILE A 63 6.01 14.12 2.46
C ILE A 63 5.59 13.11 1.40
N TYR A 64 6.55 12.36 0.88
CA TYR A 64 6.33 11.25 -0.05
C TYR A 64 6.43 9.94 0.70
N THR A 65 5.50 9.02 0.43
CA THR A 65 5.40 7.77 1.18
C THR A 65 5.11 6.59 0.28
N ALA A 66 5.51 5.40 0.73
CA ALA A 66 5.11 4.10 0.21
C ALA A 66 5.21 3.08 1.35
N HIS A 67 4.40 2.03 1.37
CA HIS A 67 4.67 0.95 2.30
C HIS A 67 5.72 0.00 1.73
N TYR A 68 6.51 -0.61 2.61
CA TYR A 68 7.57 -1.50 2.18
C TYR A 68 7.34 -2.96 2.58
N ASP A 69 6.44 -3.24 3.50
CA ASP A 69 6.04 -4.61 3.80
C ASP A 69 5.25 -5.22 2.64
N THR A 70 5.26 -6.54 2.55
CA THR A 70 4.62 -7.27 1.47
C THR A 70 3.60 -8.26 2.00
N CYS A 71 2.53 -8.45 1.22
CA CYS A 71 1.33 -9.21 1.57
C CYS A 71 1.56 -10.72 1.74
N SER A 72 0.54 -11.37 2.30
CA SER A 72 0.32 -12.80 2.13
C SER A 72 -0.22 -13.08 0.73
N MET A 73 0.13 -14.24 0.19
CA MET A 73 -0.49 -14.74 -1.03
C MET A 73 -1.93 -15.17 -0.74
N LEU A 74 -2.88 -14.57 -1.44
CA LEU A 74 -4.29 -14.91 -1.32
C LEU A 74 -4.73 -15.86 -2.46
N PRO A 75 -5.74 -16.71 -2.23
CA PRO A 75 -6.31 -17.58 -3.27
C PRO A 75 -7.15 -16.81 -4.30
N PHE A 76 -7.48 -15.55 -4.03
CA PHE A 76 -8.24 -14.64 -4.89
C PHE A 76 -7.57 -13.26 -4.89
N PRO A 77 -7.68 -12.50 -6.00
CA PRO A 77 -7.07 -11.18 -6.07
C PRO A 77 -7.78 -10.20 -5.14
N ASN A 78 -7.04 -9.21 -4.65
CA ASN A 78 -7.64 -8.02 -4.07
C ASN A 78 -8.08 -7.10 -5.22
N PHE A 79 -9.37 -7.20 -5.60
CA PHE A 79 -9.93 -6.45 -6.71
C PHE A 79 -10.40 -5.09 -6.25
N ILE A 80 -9.76 -4.04 -6.74
CA ILE A 80 -10.03 -2.66 -6.33
C ILE A 80 -10.54 -1.85 -7.53
N THR A 81 -11.66 -1.16 -7.36
CA THR A 81 -12.27 -0.26 -8.35
C THR A 81 -12.49 1.12 -7.74
N PRO A 82 -11.44 1.97 -7.66
CA PRO A 82 -11.48 3.21 -6.88
C PRO A 82 -12.54 4.22 -7.30
N LYS A 83 -12.96 4.19 -8.56
CA LYS A 83 -13.99 5.08 -9.13
C LYS A 83 -15.39 4.46 -9.15
N ASN A 84 -15.53 3.21 -8.70
CA ASN A 84 -16.82 2.51 -8.65
C ASN A 84 -16.98 1.74 -7.33
N PHE A 85 -17.40 2.47 -6.30
CA PHE A 85 -17.57 1.92 -4.96
C PHE A 85 -18.60 0.77 -4.91
N LEU A 86 -19.63 0.79 -5.76
CA LEU A 86 -20.62 -0.28 -5.80
C LEU A 86 -20.01 -1.61 -6.27
N ILE A 87 -19.23 -1.59 -7.35
CA ILE A 87 -18.55 -2.80 -7.84
C ILE A 87 -17.54 -3.30 -6.80
N TYR A 88 -16.78 -2.38 -6.18
CA TYR A 88 -15.88 -2.73 -5.08
C TYR A 88 -16.64 -3.43 -3.94
N LEU A 89 -17.75 -2.84 -3.47
CA LEU A 89 -18.56 -3.40 -2.39
C LEU A 89 -19.14 -4.78 -2.75
N LEU A 90 -19.70 -4.92 -3.96
CA LEU A 90 -20.23 -6.20 -4.43
C LEU A 90 -19.17 -7.29 -4.49
N TYR A 91 -17.95 -6.93 -4.88
CA TYR A 91 -16.82 -7.87 -4.87
C TYR A 91 -16.45 -8.29 -3.44
N GLN A 92 -16.38 -7.34 -2.49
CA GLN A 92 -16.10 -7.69 -1.08
C GLN A 92 -17.20 -8.59 -0.49
N ILE A 93 -18.47 -8.33 -0.81
CA ILE A 93 -19.60 -9.18 -0.41
C ILE A 93 -19.46 -10.58 -1.03
N ALA A 94 -19.10 -10.68 -2.31
CA ALA A 94 -18.91 -11.97 -2.98
C ALA A 94 -17.77 -12.78 -2.34
N ILE A 95 -16.64 -12.16 -1.97
CA ILE A 95 -15.56 -12.82 -1.22
C ILE A 95 -16.05 -13.28 0.16
N LEU A 96 -16.76 -12.40 0.89
CA LEU A 96 -17.30 -12.76 2.20
C LEU A 96 -18.22 -13.98 2.10
N LEU A 97 -19.13 -14.02 1.13
CA LEU A 97 -20.01 -15.15 0.88
C LEU A 97 -19.21 -16.41 0.48
N ALA A 98 -18.19 -16.27 -0.37
CA ALA A 98 -17.33 -17.38 -0.76
C ALA A 98 -16.54 -17.99 0.41
N ILE A 99 -16.29 -17.22 1.47
CA ILE A 99 -15.68 -17.69 2.71
C ILE A 99 -16.75 -18.27 3.65
N MET A 100 -17.86 -17.56 3.83
CA MET A 100 -18.88 -17.93 4.81
C MET A 100 -19.66 -19.19 4.40
N ILE A 101 -20.01 -19.37 3.12
CA ILE A 101 -20.79 -20.53 2.68
C ILE A 101 -20.06 -21.85 2.97
N PRO A 102 -18.78 -22.04 2.61
CA PRO A 102 -18.04 -23.25 3.02
C PRO A 102 -17.92 -23.40 4.54
N MET A 103 -17.73 -22.30 5.27
CA MET A 103 -17.70 -22.34 6.73
C MET A 103 -19.02 -22.84 7.32
N GLU A 104 -20.16 -22.36 6.84
CA GLU A 104 -21.48 -22.82 7.25
C GLU A 104 -21.69 -24.33 6.95
N ILE A 105 -21.27 -24.77 5.76
CA ILE A 105 -21.32 -26.19 5.40
C ILE A 105 -20.48 -27.02 6.37
N CYS A 106 -19.25 -26.58 6.67
CA CYS A 106 -18.40 -27.22 7.66
C CYS A 106 -19.05 -27.19 9.05
N PHE A 107 -19.68 -26.09 9.44
CA PHE A 107 -20.38 -25.91 10.69
C PHE A 107 -21.49 -26.92 10.86
N TYR A 108 -22.38 -27.06 9.90
CA TYR A 108 -23.46 -28.05 9.97
C TYR A 108 -22.92 -29.50 9.91
N GLY A 109 -21.88 -29.75 9.12
CA GLY A 109 -21.21 -31.05 9.06
C GLY A 109 -20.59 -31.44 10.41
N PHE A 110 -19.86 -30.55 11.07
CA PHE A 110 -19.31 -30.80 12.41
C PHE A 110 -20.42 -30.97 13.45
N ARG A 111 -21.46 -30.15 13.43
CA ARG A 111 -22.60 -30.29 14.34
C ARG A 111 -23.25 -31.67 14.21
N PHE A 112 -23.44 -32.14 12.97
CA PHE A 112 -23.96 -33.48 12.72
C PHE A 112 -23.02 -34.57 13.29
N LEU A 113 -21.71 -34.49 13.02
CA LEU A 113 -20.73 -35.44 13.55
C LEU A 113 -20.69 -35.44 15.08
N PHE A 114 -20.71 -34.27 15.72
CA PHE A 114 -20.74 -34.19 17.18
C PHE A 114 -22.02 -34.74 17.79
N SER A 115 -23.16 -34.71 17.09
CA SER A 115 -24.39 -35.29 17.54
C SER A 115 -24.37 -36.84 17.57
N LEU A 116 -23.43 -37.44 16.84
CA LEU A 116 -23.22 -38.90 16.83
C LEU A 116 -22.27 -39.38 17.95
N LEU A 117 -21.61 -38.46 18.64
CA LEU A 117 -20.69 -38.79 19.73
C LEU A 117 -21.45 -38.95 21.07
N PRO A 118 -21.02 -39.84 21.98
CA PRO A 118 -21.67 -40.08 23.25
C PRO A 118 -21.36 -38.99 24.30
N PHE A 119 -21.34 -37.74 23.89
CA PHE A 119 -21.14 -36.62 24.80
C PHE A 119 -22.46 -36.00 25.23
N GLU A 120 -22.50 -35.49 26.46
CA GLU A 120 -23.61 -34.65 26.91
C GLU A 120 -23.82 -33.49 25.90
N PRO A 121 -25.07 -33.13 25.55
CA PRO A 121 -25.35 -32.09 24.54
C PRO A 121 -24.66 -30.75 24.79
N PHE A 122 -24.48 -30.37 26.04
CA PHE A 122 -23.78 -29.14 26.43
C PHE A 122 -22.28 -29.21 26.13
N ILE A 123 -21.63 -30.34 26.38
CA ILE A 123 -20.20 -30.56 26.07
C ILE A 123 -20.00 -30.56 24.55
N SER A 124 -20.88 -31.21 23.81
CA SER A 124 -20.86 -31.23 22.34
C SER A 124 -20.95 -29.82 21.77
N LEU A 125 -21.82 -28.98 22.31
CA LEU A 125 -21.96 -27.56 21.90
C LEU A 125 -20.69 -26.76 22.18
N ILE A 126 -20.10 -26.90 23.36
CA ILE A 126 -18.86 -26.16 23.70
C ILE A 126 -17.72 -26.58 22.78
N LEU A 127 -17.48 -27.87 22.57
CA LEU A 127 -16.44 -28.37 21.69
C LEU A 127 -16.64 -27.89 20.26
N PHE A 128 -17.88 -27.91 19.78
CA PHE A 128 -18.25 -27.40 18.49
C PHE A 128 -17.94 -25.90 18.31
N LEU A 129 -18.36 -25.06 19.25
CA LEU A 129 -18.05 -23.61 19.22
C LEU A 129 -16.55 -23.35 19.24
N PHE A 130 -15.80 -24.09 20.06
CA PHE A 130 -14.34 -24.00 20.10
C PHE A 130 -13.68 -24.32 18.75
N VAL A 131 -14.13 -25.37 18.06
CA VAL A 131 -13.62 -25.74 16.72
C VAL A 131 -13.93 -24.65 15.71
N CYS A 132 -15.15 -24.10 15.72
CA CYS A 132 -15.53 -23.02 14.80
C CYS A 132 -14.70 -21.77 15.03
N GLU A 133 -14.49 -21.37 16.28
CA GLU A 133 -13.66 -20.21 16.63
C GLU A 133 -12.19 -20.43 16.22
N ALA A 134 -11.65 -21.62 16.48
CA ALA A 134 -10.29 -21.97 16.07
C ALA A 134 -10.11 -21.92 14.53
N LEU A 135 -11.10 -22.38 13.75
CA LEU A 135 -11.09 -22.29 12.28
C LEU A 135 -11.15 -20.84 11.81
N LEU A 136 -11.99 -20.01 12.42
CA LEU A 136 -12.10 -18.59 12.09
C LEU A 136 -10.79 -17.85 12.39
N ILE A 137 -10.21 -18.05 13.57
CA ILE A 137 -8.92 -17.48 13.96
C ILE A 137 -7.82 -17.97 13.01
N GLY A 138 -7.80 -19.27 12.69
CA GLY A 138 -6.85 -19.85 11.74
C GLY A 138 -6.95 -19.23 10.36
N LEU A 139 -8.18 -18.99 9.86
CA LEU A 139 -8.40 -18.30 8.58
C LEU A 139 -7.92 -16.86 8.62
N CYS A 140 -8.28 -16.09 9.65
CA CYS A 140 -7.80 -14.72 9.82
C CYS A 140 -6.27 -14.66 9.89
N PHE A 141 -5.66 -15.57 10.64
CA PHE A 141 -4.21 -15.69 10.71
C PHE A 141 -3.60 -16.03 9.34
N PHE A 142 -4.18 -16.94 8.58
CA PHE A 142 -3.71 -17.28 7.24
C PHE A 142 -3.77 -16.09 6.26
N LEU A 143 -4.83 -15.30 6.31
CA LEU A 143 -4.98 -14.13 5.44
C LEU A 143 -3.91 -13.06 5.71
N ILE A 144 -3.51 -12.87 6.98
CA ILE A 144 -2.54 -11.84 7.39
C ILE A 144 -1.10 -12.39 7.42
N ALA A 145 -0.91 -13.55 8.07
CA ALA A 145 0.40 -14.14 8.34
C ALA A 145 0.72 -15.38 7.48
N GLY A 146 -0.10 -15.68 6.47
CA GLY A 146 0.07 -16.79 5.53
C GLY A 146 1.36 -16.70 4.70
N PRO A 147 1.56 -17.61 3.74
CA PRO A 147 2.74 -17.62 2.88
C PRO A 147 2.95 -16.26 2.20
N ALA A 148 4.19 -15.81 2.13
CA ALA A 148 4.51 -14.56 1.44
C ALA A 148 4.14 -14.66 -0.04
N ASN A 149 3.51 -13.62 -0.61
CA ASN A 149 3.46 -13.47 -2.04
C ASN A 149 4.88 -13.26 -2.56
N ARG A 150 5.28 -14.05 -3.56
CA ARG A 150 6.62 -13.99 -4.15
C ARG A 150 6.73 -12.95 -5.26
N HIS A 151 5.60 -12.45 -5.72
CA HIS A 151 5.50 -11.46 -6.78
C HIS A 151 4.77 -10.24 -6.22
N THR A 152 5.50 -9.14 -6.09
CA THR A 152 5.04 -7.90 -5.47
C THR A 152 5.42 -6.69 -6.33
N ALA A 153 5.44 -6.90 -7.66
CA ALA A 153 5.90 -5.88 -8.60
C ALA A 153 5.08 -4.60 -8.52
N ASN A 154 3.75 -4.74 -8.41
CA ASN A 154 2.86 -3.61 -8.24
C ASN A 154 2.65 -3.28 -6.76
N ASP A 155 2.37 -4.27 -5.92
CA ASP A 155 2.05 -4.13 -4.49
C ASP A 155 3.18 -4.64 -3.56
N ASN A 156 4.08 -3.81 -3.02
CA ASN A 156 4.26 -2.41 -3.39
C ASN A 156 5.73 -2.15 -3.75
N THR A 157 6.34 -3.04 -4.54
CA THR A 157 7.70 -2.79 -5.06
C THR A 157 7.71 -1.56 -5.96
N SER A 158 6.61 -1.29 -6.70
CA SER A 158 6.48 -0.10 -7.55
C SER A 158 6.52 1.19 -6.74
N GLY A 159 5.78 1.29 -5.64
CA GLY A 159 5.82 2.46 -4.75
C GLY A 159 7.17 2.64 -4.06
N VAL A 160 7.77 1.52 -3.60
CA VAL A 160 9.11 1.52 -3.00
C VAL A 160 10.17 2.06 -3.95
N THR A 161 10.19 1.58 -5.19
CA THR A 161 11.17 2.03 -6.20
C THR A 161 10.92 3.46 -6.65
N THR A 162 9.65 3.86 -6.80
CA THR A 162 9.29 5.27 -7.04
C THR A 162 9.85 6.18 -5.96
N LEU A 163 9.71 5.79 -4.70
CA LEU A 163 10.17 6.60 -3.57
C LEU A 163 11.71 6.66 -3.49
N LEU A 164 12.41 5.57 -3.78
CA LEU A 164 13.86 5.52 -3.85
C LEU A 164 14.41 6.35 -5.02
N ASP A 165 13.85 6.17 -6.22
CA ASP A 165 14.28 6.91 -7.40
C ASP A 165 14.01 8.41 -7.25
N LEU A 166 12.88 8.78 -6.63
CA LEU A 166 12.56 10.17 -6.31
C LEU A 166 13.57 10.77 -5.32
N MET A 167 13.92 10.04 -4.27
CA MET A 167 14.91 10.49 -3.29
C MET A 167 16.28 10.74 -3.95
N ILE A 168 16.72 9.80 -4.80
CA ILE A 168 18.01 9.90 -5.49
C ILE A 168 18.03 11.04 -6.51
N SER A 169 16.93 11.21 -7.26
CA SER A 169 16.83 12.23 -8.32
C SER A 169 16.47 13.63 -7.82
N MET A 170 16.19 13.80 -6.51
CA MET A 170 15.81 15.08 -5.95
C MET A 170 17.00 16.07 -6.03
N PRO A 171 16.85 17.23 -6.71
CA PRO A 171 17.87 18.27 -6.76
C PRO A 171 18.33 18.69 -5.36
N GLU A 172 19.61 19.00 -5.21
CA GLU A 172 20.21 19.27 -3.90
C GLU A 172 19.50 20.42 -3.15
N GLU A 173 19.12 21.46 -3.84
CA GLU A 173 18.40 22.61 -3.31
C GLU A 173 16.97 22.30 -2.85
N LEU A 174 16.42 21.15 -3.25
CA LEU A 174 15.08 20.71 -2.86
C LEU A 174 15.09 19.59 -1.80
N ARG A 175 16.25 19.05 -1.45
CA ARG A 175 16.37 17.89 -0.54
C ARG A 175 15.78 18.16 0.84
N ASP A 176 15.93 19.36 1.37
CA ASP A 176 15.35 19.76 2.68
C ASP A 176 13.86 20.12 2.60
N LYS A 177 13.30 20.25 1.39
CA LYS A 177 11.88 20.55 1.14
C LYS A 177 11.01 19.30 1.05
N ALA A 178 11.61 18.13 0.88
CA ALA A 178 10.91 16.84 0.84
C ALA A 178 11.35 15.95 2.00
N ALA A 179 10.44 15.13 2.51
CA ALA A 179 10.74 14.01 3.37
C ALA A 179 10.18 12.73 2.75
N PHE A 180 10.88 11.61 2.95
CA PHE A 180 10.49 10.31 2.39
C PHE A 180 10.26 9.33 3.53
N VAL A 181 9.15 8.61 3.50
CA VAL A 181 8.80 7.66 4.56
C VAL A 181 8.34 6.34 3.97
N PHE A 182 9.04 5.27 4.33
CA PHE A 182 8.59 3.92 4.03
C PHE A 182 7.83 3.38 5.23
N PHE A 183 6.54 3.10 5.05
CA PHE A 183 5.69 2.56 6.11
C PHE A 183 5.83 1.06 6.25
N ASP A 184 5.78 0.58 7.48
CA ASP A 184 5.74 -0.83 7.85
C ASP A 184 4.32 -1.24 8.24
N LEU A 185 3.99 -2.53 8.08
CA LEU A 185 2.71 -3.10 8.50
C LEU A 185 1.49 -2.38 7.89
N GLU A 186 1.57 -1.99 6.62
CA GLU A 186 0.42 -1.55 5.84
C GLU A 186 -0.55 -2.72 5.66
N GLU A 187 -0.04 -3.86 5.24
CA GLU A 187 -0.75 -5.11 4.98
C GLU A 187 -1.41 -5.73 6.23
N SER A 188 -1.03 -5.23 7.39
CA SER A 188 -1.61 -5.61 8.68
C SER A 188 -2.60 -4.56 9.23
N GLY A 189 -3.08 -3.66 8.39
CA GLY A 189 -4.08 -2.65 8.74
C GLY A 189 -3.52 -1.24 8.96
N LEU A 190 -2.61 -0.77 8.11
CA LEU A 190 -2.07 0.60 8.08
C LEU A 190 -1.37 1.00 9.39
N ILE A 191 -0.77 0.05 10.12
CA ILE A 191 -0.23 0.27 11.48
C ILE A 191 0.93 1.26 11.47
N GLY A 192 1.81 1.15 10.49
CA GLY A 192 2.98 2.03 10.36
C GLY A 192 2.59 3.49 10.15
N SER A 193 1.72 3.73 9.19
CA SER A 193 1.24 5.09 8.89
C SER A 193 0.42 5.70 10.03
N MET A 194 -0.39 4.89 10.74
CA MET A 194 -1.11 5.32 11.93
C MET A 194 -0.13 5.75 13.04
N SER A 195 0.92 4.95 13.27
CA SER A 195 1.96 5.26 14.27
C SER A 195 2.73 6.54 13.91
N PHE A 196 3.04 6.71 12.62
CA PHE A 196 3.71 7.91 12.11
C PHE A 196 2.81 9.15 12.24
N ALA A 197 1.54 9.05 11.85
CA ALA A 197 0.58 10.14 11.96
C ALA A 197 0.40 10.63 13.41
N ARG A 198 0.44 9.72 14.39
CA ARG A 198 0.39 10.08 15.82
C ARG A 198 1.64 10.82 16.25
N LYS A 199 2.83 10.30 15.91
CA LYS A 199 4.12 10.87 16.32
C LYS A 199 4.35 12.25 15.69
N TYR A 200 4.09 12.37 14.39
CA TYR A 200 4.33 13.58 13.60
C TYR A 200 3.07 14.43 13.39
N LYS A 201 2.07 14.33 14.28
CA LYS A 201 0.74 14.97 14.13
C LYS A 201 0.82 16.45 13.74
N LYS A 202 1.74 17.22 14.35
CA LYS A 202 1.93 18.64 14.03
C LYS A 202 2.52 18.84 12.63
N ALA A 203 3.52 18.04 12.27
CA ALA A 203 4.21 18.12 11.00
C ALA A 203 3.30 17.77 9.80
N VAL A 204 2.46 16.73 9.91
CA VAL A 204 1.60 16.26 8.81
C VAL A 204 0.29 17.04 8.66
N ARG A 205 -0.08 17.91 9.61
CA ARG A 205 -1.41 18.53 9.66
C ARG A 205 -1.72 19.39 8.43
N ASN A 206 -0.75 20.15 7.96
CA ASN A 206 -0.95 21.19 6.95
C ASN A 206 -0.16 20.97 5.64
N LYS A 207 0.58 19.86 5.54
CA LYS A 207 1.39 19.52 4.36
C LYS A 207 0.71 18.44 3.52
N PRO A 208 0.88 18.45 2.19
CA PRO A 208 0.46 17.32 1.38
C PRO A 208 1.34 16.11 1.73
N LEU A 209 0.71 14.95 1.83
CA LEU A 209 1.36 13.65 1.90
C LEU A 209 0.93 12.86 0.68
N ILE A 210 1.89 12.48 -0.15
CA ILE A 210 1.69 11.74 -1.40
C ILE A 210 2.10 10.29 -1.15
N ASN A 211 1.15 9.37 -1.21
CA ASN A 211 1.39 7.95 -0.98
C ASN A 211 1.38 7.20 -2.32
N PHE A 212 2.52 6.61 -2.68
CA PHE A 212 2.66 5.76 -3.86
C PHE A 212 2.36 4.32 -3.46
N ASP A 213 1.27 3.79 -4.01
CA ASP A 213 0.82 2.45 -3.71
C ASP A 213 0.21 1.83 -4.96
N CYS A 214 0.74 0.69 -5.40
CA CYS A 214 0.32 0.00 -6.62
C CYS A 214 0.41 0.90 -7.87
N VAL A 215 1.57 1.50 -8.13
CA VAL A 215 1.74 2.52 -9.18
C VAL A 215 2.27 1.98 -10.51
N SER A 216 2.25 0.66 -10.72
CA SER A 216 2.84 0.04 -11.91
C SER A 216 1.84 -0.66 -12.85
N ASP A 217 0.90 -1.50 -12.36
CA ASP A 217 0.04 -2.33 -13.21
C ASP A 217 -1.14 -1.55 -13.80
N GLY A 218 -0.87 -0.77 -14.85
CA GLY A 218 -1.83 0.04 -15.58
C GLY A 218 -1.16 1.30 -16.15
N ASP A 219 -1.85 2.00 -17.01
CA ASP A 219 -1.39 3.23 -17.66
C ASP A 219 -2.31 4.43 -17.36
N TYR A 220 -3.31 4.22 -16.51
CA TYR A 220 -4.20 5.25 -16.01
C TYR A 220 -3.78 5.62 -14.59
N ILE A 221 -3.18 6.81 -14.41
CA ILE A 221 -2.68 7.26 -13.11
C ILE A 221 -3.78 8.01 -12.35
N LEU A 222 -4.15 7.49 -11.20
CA LEU A 222 -5.15 8.08 -10.31
C LEU A 222 -4.46 8.77 -9.12
N PHE A 223 -4.85 10.01 -8.86
CA PHE A 223 -4.59 10.72 -7.60
C PHE A 223 -5.89 10.83 -6.81
N ALA A 224 -6.05 9.99 -5.80
CA ALA A 224 -7.17 10.01 -4.87
C ALA A 224 -6.91 11.05 -3.78
N VAL A 225 -7.42 12.26 -3.99
CA VAL A 225 -7.16 13.43 -3.14
C VAL A 225 -8.22 13.52 -2.05
N LYS A 226 -7.83 13.52 -0.77
CA LYS A 226 -8.78 13.79 0.32
C LYS A 226 -9.39 15.18 0.15
N LYS A 227 -10.69 15.34 0.47
CA LYS A 227 -11.40 16.63 0.36
C LYS A 227 -10.63 17.77 1.06
N SER A 228 -10.04 17.49 2.20
CA SER A 228 -9.22 18.45 2.95
C SER A 228 -7.87 18.79 2.29
N ALA A 229 -7.43 18.02 1.29
CA ALA A 229 -6.23 18.25 0.49
C ALA A 229 -6.53 18.87 -0.89
N SER A 230 -7.81 19.15 -1.23
CA SER A 230 -8.22 19.63 -2.56
C SER A 230 -7.55 20.93 -3.00
N ARG A 231 -7.08 21.76 -2.06
CA ARG A 231 -6.29 22.96 -2.36
C ARG A 231 -4.99 22.69 -3.14
N TYR A 232 -4.47 21.47 -3.08
CA TYR A 232 -3.25 21.09 -3.80
C TYR A 232 -3.52 20.58 -5.23
N MET A 233 -4.80 20.39 -5.61
CA MET A 233 -5.15 19.85 -6.93
C MET A 233 -4.61 20.70 -8.11
N PRO A 234 -4.60 22.04 -8.07
CA PRO A 234 -4.00 22.85 -9.15
C PRO A 234 -2.51 22.54 -9.34
N LEU A 235 -1.75 22.47 -8.23
CA LEU A 235 -0.33 22.16 -8.26
C LEU A 235 -0.06 20.71 -8.75
N LEU A 236 -0.92 19.76 -8.35
CA LEU A 236 -0.82 18.40 -8.85
C LEU A 236 -1.07 18.33 -10.36
N LYS A 237 -2.08 19.04 -10.88
CA LYS A 237 -2.38 19.10 -12.33
C LYS A 237 -1.22 19.72 -13.11
N GLU A 238 -0.58 20.74 -12.57
CA GLU A 238 0.60 21.37 -13.18
C GLU A 238 1.81 20.44 -13.17
N ALA A 239 2.04 19.74 -12.04
CA ALA A 239 3.20 18.89 -11.86
C ALA A 239 3.11 17.55 -12.61
N PHE A 240 1.91 16.98 -12.74
CA PHE A 240 1.65 15.67 -13.35
C PHE A 240 0.80 15.80 -14.62
N GLN A 241 1.28 16.59 -15.58
CA GLN A 241 0.64 16.71 -16.89
C GLN A 241 0.81 15.42 -17.68
N GLU A 242 -0.27 15.00 -18.37
CA GLU A 242 -0.25 13.82 -19.23
C GLU A 242 0.82 13.93 -20.32
N ASP A 243 1.49 12.83 -20.58
CA ASP A 243 2.44 12.68 -21.67
C ASP A 243 2.34 11.26 -22.27
N SER A 244 3.20 10.93 -23.22
CA SER A 244 3.16 9.65 -23.94
C SER A 244 3.41 8.41 -23.09
N ARG A 245 3.82 8.57 -21.83
CA ARG A 245 4.11 7.46 -20.89
C ARG A 245 2.85 6.88 -20.24
N VAL A 246 1.83 7.69 -20.10
CA VAL A 246 0.57 7.32 -19.42
C VAL A 246 -0.63 7.67 -20.30
N SER A 247 -1.67 6.85 -20.26
CA SER A 247 -2.86 7.07 -21.10
C SER A 247 -3.80 8.15 -20.54
N ALA A 248 -3.76 8.38 -19.23
CA ALA A 248 -4.51 9.45 -18.57
C ALA A 248 -4.01 9.70 -17.15
N VAL A 249 -4.25 10.92 -16.64
CA VAL A 249 -4.03 11.33 -15.25
C VAL A 249 -5.32 11.87 -14.67
N ASP A 250 -5.89 11.20 -13.69
CA ASP A 250 -7.12 11.62 -13.01
C ASP A 250 -6.81 12.11 -11.58
N ILE A 251 -6.99 13.40 -11.34
CA ILE A 251 -6.78 14.03 -10.04
C ILE A 251 -8.13 14.44 -9.48
N CYS A 252 -8.68 13.66 -8.56
CA CYS A 252 -10.03 13.84 -8.08
C CYS A 252 -10.15 13.73 -6.54
N SER A 253 -11.10 14.49 -5.98
CA SER A 253 -11.39 14.51 -4.53
C SER A 253 -12.82 14.09 -4.19
N LYS A 254 -13.59 13.70 -5.21
CA LYS A 254 -14.98 13.20 -5.07
C LYS A 254 -15.17 11.97 -5.94
N GLY A 255 -16.04 11.07 -5.52
CA GLY A 255 -16.34 9.85 -6.27
C GLY A 255 -15.14 8.90 -6.38
N VAL A 256 -14.21 8.95 -5.44
CA VAL A 256 -13.03 8.10 -5.37
C VAL A 256 -12.90 7.51 -3.99
N PHE A 257 -12.65 6.21 -3.93
CA PHE A 257 -12.35 5.45 -2.72
C PHE A 257 -11.11 4.60 -2.97
N TYR A 258 -10.01 4.94 -2.31
CA TYR A 258 -8.75 4.21 -2.38
C TYR A 258 -8.21 4.00 -0.97
N PRO A 259 -8.42 2.80 -0.37
CA PRO A 259 -8.01 2.49 1.00
C PRO A 259 -6.52 2.14 1.03
N SER A 260 -5.68 3.03 1.53
CA SER A 260 -4.25 2.83 1.78
C SER A 260 -3.73 3.86 2.79
N ASP A 261 -2.44 3.89 3.05
CA ASP A 261 -1.77 4.68 4.10
C ASP A 261 -2.14 6.17 4.15
N GLN A 262 -2.39 6.82 3.01
CA GLN A 262 -2.81 8.23 2.96
C GLN A 262 -4.11 8.49 3.75
N ALA A 263 -4.91 7.46 4.02
CA ALA A 263 -6.14 7.59 4.79
C ALA A 263 -5.90 8.10 6.22
N ASN A 264 -4.74 7.80 6.80
CA ASN A 264 -4.38 8.22 8.16
C ASN A 264 -3.96 9.70 8.27
N PHE A 265 -3.88 10.43 7.15
CA PHE A 265 -3.38 11.81 7.12
C PHE A 265 -4.44 12.82 6.71
N PRO A 266 -4.50 14.00 7.37
CA PRO A 266 -5.47 15.03 7.01
C PRO A 266 -5.34 15.53 5.56
N ARG A 267 -4.11 15.60 5.03
CA ARG A 267 -3.81 16.07 3.67
C ARG A 267 -3.26 14.94 2.79
N GLY A 268 -3.77 13.72 3.01
CA GLY A 268 -3.35 12.53 2.28
C GLY A 268 -3.86 12.53 0.83
N ILE A 269 -2.99 12.08 -0.07
CA ILE A 269 -3.22 11.91 -1.50
C ILE A 269 -2.66 10.54 -1.85
N GLY A 270 -3.51 9.60 -2.23
CA GLY A 270 -3.10 8.28 -2.71
C GLY A 270 -2.88 8.28 -4.20
N VAL A 271 -1.82 7.65 -4.67
CA VAL A 271 -1.49 7.50 -6.08
C VAL A 271 -1.49 6.03 -6.45
N ALA A 272 -2.21 5.67 -7.52
CA ALA A 272 -2.29 4.32 -8.03
C ALA A 272 -2.28 4.29 -9.56
N ALA A 273 -1.74 3.22 -10.14
CA ALA A 273 -1.89 2.90 -11.55
C ALA A 273 -3.04 1.91 -11.75
N LEU A 274 -3.91 2.19 -12.69
CA LEU A 274 -5.12 1.40 -12.94
C LEU A 274 -5.17 0.93 -14.38
N LYS A 275 -5.79 -0.22 -14.58
CA LYS A 275 -6.24 -0.69 -15.89
C LYS A 275 -7.62 -0.15 -16.19
N ARG A 276 -7.97 -0.08 -17.48
CA ARG A 276 -9.27 0.38 -17.95
C ARG A 276 -9.92 -0.68 -18.85
N THR A 277 -11.15 -1.05 -18.51
CA THR A 277 -11.94 -1.91 -19.42
C THR A 277 -12.43 -1.13 -20.63
N LYS A 278 -12.87 -1.82 -21.69
CA LYS A 278 -13.51 -1.21 -22.87
C LYS A 278 -14.74 -0.36 -22.48
N ARG A 279 -15.42 -0.68 -21.37
CA ARG A 279 -16.59 0.06 -20.87
C ARG A 279 -16.23 1.19 -19.89
N GLY A 280 -14.92 1.49 -19.71
CA GLY A 280 -14.43 2.60 -18.90
C GLY A 280 -14.25 2.30 -17.40
N LEU A 281 -14.48 1.08 -16.92
CA LEU A 281 -14.21 0.71 -15.53
C LEU A 281 -12.71 0.74 -15.27
N LEU A 282 -12.28 1.48 -14.25
CA LEU A 282 -10.91 1.53 -13.75
C LEU A 282 -10.74 0.52 -12.62
N TYR A 283 -9.70 -0.31 -12.68
CA TYR A 283 -9.51 -1.40 -11.75
C TYR A 283 -8.06 -1.86 -11.63
N MET A 284 -7.76 -2.57 -10.53
CA MET A 284 -6.60 -3.45 -10.37
C MET A 284 -7.10 -4.83 -9.90
N ASP A 285 -6.44 -5.90 -10.33
CA ASP A 285 -6.93 -7.28 -10.14
C ASP A 285 -5.84 -8.33 -9.97
N ARG A 286 -4.57 -7.94 -9.73
CA ARG A 286 -3.44 -8.88 -9.63
C ARG A 286 -2.76 -8.87 -8.29
N ILE A 287 -2.94 -7.80 -7.51
CA ILE A 287 -2.29 -7.65 -6.22
C ILE A 287 -2.68 -8.78 -5.26
N HIS A 288 -1.80 -9.13 -4.35
CA HIS A 288 -1.90 -10.26 -3.40
C HIS A 288 -1.93 -11.63 -4.05
N THR A 289 -1.63 -11.75 -5.35
CA THR A 289 -1.61 -13.04 -6.06
C THR A 289 -0.26 -13.26 -6.77
N PRO A 290 0.04 -14.51 -7.22
CA PRO A 290 1.22 -14.79 -8.05
C PRO A 290 1.23 -14.06 -9.41
N LYS A 291 0.16 -13.36 -9.78
CA LYS A 291 0.05 -12.58 -11.02
C LYS A 291 0.53 -11.14 -10.88
N ASP A 292 0.94 -10.72 -9.68
CA ASP A 292 1.52 -9.39 -9.45
C ASP A 292 2.97 -9.30 -9.94
N THR A 293 3.14 -9.35 -11.25
CA THR A 293 4.44 -9.40 -11.94
C THR A 293 4.65 -8.22 -12.89
N VAL A 294 3.69 -7.31 -13.00
CA VAL A 294 3.75 -6.21 -13.97
C VAL A 294 4.44 -5.01 -13.36
N TYR A 295 5.58 -4.62 -13.97
CA TYR A 295 6.33 -3.42 -13.62
C TYR A 295 6.51 -2.54 -14.85
N ARG A 296 5.95 -1.33 -14.80
CA ARG A 296 6.03 -0.31 -15.86
C ARG A 296 6.95 0.83 -15.43
N GLU A 297 8.14 0.81 -15.95
CA GLU A 297 9.16 1.81 -15.66
C GLU A 297 8.73 3.24 -16.08
N GLU A 298 7.92 3.33 -17.13
CA GLU A 298 7.37 4.59 -17.61
C GLU A 298 6.55 5.31 -16.55
N ASN A 299 5.74 4.57 -15.79
CA ASN A 299 4.97 5.11 -14.69
C ASN A 299 5.87 5.65 -13.58
N ILE A 300 6.91 4.88 -13.23
CA ILE A 300 7.85 5.25 -12.16
C ILE A 300 8.56 6.57 -12.51
N ARG A 301 9.07 6.66 -13.74
CA ARG A 301 9.71 7.89 -14.23
C ARG A 301 8.74 9.08 -14.28
N PHE A 302 7.53 8.86 -14.80
CA PHE A 302 6.48 9.89 -14.83
C PHE A 302 6.20 10.45 -13.44
N LEU A 303 6.02 9.55 -12.45
CA LEU A 303 5.71 9.93 -11.07
C LEU A 303 6.90 10.60 -10.37
N THR A 304 8.11 10.10 -10.59
CA THR A 304 9.34 10.67 -10.03
C THR A 304 9.56 12.10 -10.52
N GLU A 305 9.51 12.32 -11.83
CA GLU A 305 9.68 13.65 -12.41
C GLU A 305 8.56 14.62 -11.99
N GLY A 306 7.30 14.14 -11.97
CA GLY A 306 6.18 14.93 -11.49
C GLY A 306 6.31 15.34 -10.02
N ALA A 307 6.81 14.44 -9.17
CA ALA A 307 7.04 14.71 -7.74
C ALA A 307 8.16 15.74 -7.52
N VAL A 308 9.23 15.73 -8.34
CA VAL A 308 10.26 16.78 -8.31
C VAL A 308 9.64 18.14 -8.66
N ARG A 309 8.86 18.21 -9.76
CA ARG A 309 8.14 19.46 -10.15
C ARG A 309 7.18 19.94 -9.06
N LEU A 310 6.45 19.02 -8.41
CA LEU A 310 5.56 19.36 -7.30
C LEU A 310 6.32 19.94 -6.11
N THR A 311 7.46 19.34 -5.74
CA THR A 311 8.32 19.84 -4.65
C THR A 311 8.79 21.26 -4.96
N GLN A 312 9.23 21.51 -6.19
CA GLN A 312 9.66 22.83 -6.64
C GLN A 312 8.51 23.86 -6.57
N ALA A 313 7.30 23.49 -7.03
CA ALA A 313 6.12 24.35 -6.98
C ALA A 313 5.68 24.69 -5.55
N LEU A 314 5.82 23.77 -4.61
CA LEU A 314 5.50 24.00 -3.18
C LEU A 314 6.56 24.83 -2.44
N THR A 315 7.68 25.12 -3.08
CA THR A 315 8.80 25.89 -2.48
C THR A 315 8.76 27.35 -2.90
N LYS A 316 8.15 27.64 -4.05
CA LYS A 316 7.82 29.00 -4.50
C LYS A 316 6.74 29.62 -3.61
#